data_5c33406c5acbcd46fdd7b2abf2b145db
#
_entry.id   5c33406c5acbcd46fdd7b2abf2b145db
#
_cell.length_a   1.000
_cell.length_b   1.000
_cell.length_c   1.000
_cell.angle_alpha   90.00
_cell.angle_beta   90.00
_cell.angle_gamma   90.00
#
_symmetry.space_group_name_H-M   'P 1'
#
loop_
_entity.id
_entity.type
_entity.pdbx_description
1 polymer ?
#
loop_
_entity_poly.entity_id
_entity_poly.type
_entity_poly.pdbx_seq_one_letter_code
_entity_poly.pdbx_strand_id
1 'polypeptide(L)'
;MSDAAAKRRARQTLNNLLLSLAATVGVMVILVLSVPRDDSNRIQPVDYVAIAEQAATETSEKLLIPTLPVDWYSNAARYRSSAQDGVANWYVGFVGPKSEFIAMTQGLGVNQTWIQLMLESSKPTGEISISGQTWKIYESVRENNPPKSKDYMMVLEYGNNAVFVYGVASTAALEDLALQLALQIEGQ
;
A
#
# COMPACT_ATOMS: atom_id res chain seq x y z
N MET A 1 51.83 46.26 21.73
CA MET A 1 51.84 45.98 20.28
C MET A 1 51.35 44.56 19.92
N SER A 2 50.92 43.75 20.86
CA SER A 2 50.45 42.34 20.65
C SER A 2 48.99 42.18 20.14
N ASP A 3 48.11 43.12 20.48
CA ASP A 3 46.67 43.01 20.18
C ASP A 3 46.29 43.16 18.69
N ALA A 4 47.02 44.00 17.96
CA ALA A 4 46.80 44.19 16.52
C ALA A 4 47.20 42.97 15.69
N ALA A 5 48.25 42.28 16.11
CA ALA A 5 48.71 41.04 15.45
C ALA A 5 47.75 39.86 15.74
N ALA A 6 47.22 39.76 16.97
CA ALA A 6 46.24 38.76 17.35
C ALA A 6 44.91 38.94 16.59
N LYS A 7 44.41 40.18 16.47
CA LYS A 7 43.20 40.51 15.68
C LYS A 7 43.37 40.19 14.19
N ARG A 8 44.54 40.42 13.63
CA ARG A 8 44.86 40.08 12.22
C ARG A 8 44.84 38.55 11.97
N ARG A 9 45.45 37.78 12.87
CA ARG A 9 45.43 36.32 12.80
C ARG A 9 44.03 35.77 12.96
N ALA A 10 43.25 36.27 13.90
CA ALA A 10 41.86 35.84 14.10
C ALA A 10 40.99 36.10 12.85
N ARG A 11 41.12 37.28 12.22
CA ARG A 11 40.45 37.58 10.94
C ARG A 11 40.89 36.65 9.79
N GLN A 12 42.18 36.35 9.68
CA GLN A 12 42.66 35.41 8.69
C GLN A 12 42.11 34.00 8.90
N THR A 13 42.10 33.53 10.14
CA THR A 13 41.53 32.23 10.49
C THR A 13 40.02 32.15 10.17
N LEU A 14 39.30 33.23 10.53
CA LEU A 14 37.85 33.29 10.21
C LEU A 14 37.60 33.31 8.69
N ASN A 15 38.36 34.11 7.95
CA ASN A 15 38.21 34.15 6.49
C ASN A 15 38.54 32.78 5.84
N ASN A 16 39.59 32.11 6.29
CA ASN A 16 39.96 30.79 5.78
C ASN A 16 38.89 29.75 6.13
N LEU A 17 38.30 29.83 7.34
CA LEU A 17 37.17 28.96 7.75
C LEU A 17 35.95 29.19 6.87
N LEU A 18 35.59 30.47 6.65
CA LEU A 18 34.45 30.83 5.80
C LEU A 18 34.68 30.39 4.33
N LEU A 19 35.88 30.54 3.83
CA LEU A 19 36.23 30.12 2.47
C LEU A 19 36.17 28.60 2.30
N SER A 20 36.68 27.85 3.30
CA SER A 20 36.61 26.38 3.32
C SER A 20 35.14 25.91 3.40
N LEU A 21 34.35 26.52 4.28
CA LEU A 21 32.93 26.22 4.41
C LEU A 21 32.18 26.51 3.09
N ALA A 22 32.43 27.68 2.50
CA ALA A 22 31.80 28.05 1.23
C ALA A 22 32.18 27.10 0.09
N ALA A 23 33.44 26.65 0.03
CA ALA A 23 33.88 25.66 -0.95
C ALA A 23 33.16 24.31 -0.74
N THR A 24 33.08 23.85 0.49
CA THR A 24 32.39 22.58 0.82
C THR A 24 30.91 22.64 0.47
N VAL A 25 30.23 23.72 0.87
CA VAL A 25 28.81 23.95 0.56
C VAL A 25 28.59 24.09 -0.94
N GLY A 26 29.49 24.81 -1.64
CA GLY A 26 29.46 24.94 -3.10
C GLY A 26 29.54 23.59 -3.83
N VAL A 27 30.47 22.75 -3.41
CA VAL A 27 30.59 21.38 -3.96
C VAL A 27 29.34 20.56 -3.67
N MET A 28 28.81 20.65 -2.46
CA MET A 28 27.59 19.93 -2.07
C MET A 28 26.38 20.38 -2.90
N VAL A 29 26.23 21.68 -3.12
CA VAL A 29 25.16 22.24 -3.96
C VAL A 29 25.30 21.77 -5.42
N ILE A 30 26.51 21.79 -5.97
CA ILE A 30 26.77 21.29 -7.32
C ILE A 30 26.40 19.81 -7.42
N LEU A 31 26.80 18.98 -6.45
CA LEU A 31 26.46 17.56 -6.44
C LEU A 31 24.95 17.33 -6.36
N VAL A 32 24.24 18.05 -5.49
CA VAL A 32 22.78 17.94 -5.35
C VAL A 32 22.05 18.38 -6.62
N LEU A 33 22.52 19.45 -7.28
CA LEU A 33 21.94 19.94 -8.54
C LEU A 33 22.31 19.06 -9.76
N SER A 34 23.44 18.34 -9.69
CA SER A 34 23.90 17.44 -10.76
C SER A 34 23.26 16.06 -10.70
N VAL A 35 22.61 15.69 -9.59
CA VAL A 35 21.83 14.45 -9.52
C VAL A 35 20.53 14.65 -10.29
N PRO A 36 20.35 13.99 -11.46
CA PRO A 36 19.06 14.03 -12.15
C PRO A 36 18.01 13.50 -11.17
N ARG A 37 17.09 14.36 -10.75
CA ARG A 37 15.88 13.90 -10.09
C ARG A 37 15.04 13.26 -11.18
N ASP A 38 15.06 11.95 -11.25
CA ASP A 38 14.12 11.20 -12.06
C ASP A 38 12.76 11.28 -11.33
N ASP A 39 12.07 12.40 -11.50
CA ASP A 39 10.70 12.61 -11.02
C ASP A 39 9.68 11.81 -11.87
N SER A 40 10.14 11.10 -12.89
CA SER A 40 9.35 10.10 -13.57
C SER A 40 9.22 8.88 -12.66
N ASN A 41 8.36 8.99 -11.67
CA ASN A 41 7.87 7.85 -10.92
C ASN A 41 7.04 7.00 -11.92
N ARG A 42 7.74 6.32 -12.83
CA ARG A 42 7.15 5.36 -13.76
C ARG A 42 6.76 4.15 -12.92
N ILE A 43 5.64 4.30 -12.23
CA ILE A 43 4.97 3.16 -11.63
C ILE A 43 4.61 2.26 -12.80
N GLN A 44 5.36 1.17 -12.95
CA GLN A 44 5.02 0.18 -13.94
C GLN A 44 3.84 -0.62 -13.40
N PRO A 45 2.71 -0.65 -14.12
CA PRO A 45 1.58 -1.48 -13.73
C PRO A 45 2.03 -2.94 -13.59
N VAL A 46 1.62 -3.57 -12.50
CA VAL A 46 1.87 -4.99 -12.25
C VAL A 46 0.83 -5.80 -12.99
N ASP A 47 1.25 -6.78 -13.78
CA ASP A 47 0.35 -7.75 -14.40
C ASP A 47 -0.11 -8.77 -13.35
N TYR A 48 -1.13 -8.38 -12.59
CA TYR A 48 -1.68 -9.23 -11.54
C TYR A 48 -2.42 -10.46 -12.09
N VAL A 49 -2.88 -10.41 -13.34
CA VAL A 49 -3.54 -11.55 -13.98
C VAL A 49 -2.52 -12.66 -14.24
N ALA A 50 -1.38 -12.33 -14.86
CA ALA A 50 -0.31 -13.29 -15.09
C ALA A 50 0.24 -13.88 -13.77
N ILE A 51 0.33 -13.07 -12.71
CA ILE A 51 0.75 -13.56 -11.38
C ILE A 51 -0.30 -14.51 -10.79
N ALA A 52 -1.60 -14.22 -10.95
CA ALA A 52 -2.66 -15.11 -10.51
C ALA A 52 -2.68 -16.45 -11.28
N GLU A 53 -2.47 -16.42 -12.59
CA GLU A 53 -2.36 -17.63 -13.44
C GLU A 53 -1.16 -18.49 -13.00
N GLN A 54 -0.03 -17.88 -12.72
CA GLN A 54 1.12 -18.60 -12.16
C GLN A 54 0.79 -19.21 -10.79
N ALA A 55 0.19 -18.44 -9.89
CA ALA A 55 -0.18 -18.88 -8.55
C ALA A 55 -1.23 -20.01 -8.58
N ALA A 56 -2.11 -20.05 -9.57
CA ALA A 56 -3.09 -21.13 -9.76
C ALA A 56 -2.43 -22.50 -9.96
N THR A 57 -1.16 -22.57 -10.30
CA THR A 57 -0.40 -23.84 -10.35
C THR A 57 0.00 -24.35 -8.96
N GLU A 58 -0.01 -23.47 -7.94
CA GLU A 58 0.41 -23.78 -6.57
C GLU A 58 -0.78 -24.03 -5.62
N THR A 59 -2.01 -23.74 -6.05
CA THR A 59 -3.22 -23.91 -5.25
C THR A 59 -4.35 -24.54 -6.06
N SER A 60 -5.18 -25.35 -5.40
CA SER A 60 -6.44 -25.85 -5.98
C SER A 60 -7.60 -24.86 -5.83
N GLU A 61 -7.42 -23.83 -5.00
CA GLU A 61 -8.44 -22.82 -4.76
C GLU A 61 -8.45 -21.80 -5.90
N LYS A 62 -9.62 -21.35 -6.29
CA LYS A 62 -9.77 -20.31 -7.31
C LYS A 62 -9.41 -18.94 -6.76
N LEU A 63 -8.42 -18.31 -7.35
CA LEU A 63 -8.05 -16.95 -7.01
C LEU A 63 -9.03 -15.93 -7.62
N LEU A 64 -9.39 -14.94 -6.84
CA LEU A 64 -10.28 -13.87 -7.29
C LEU A 64 -9.47 -12.82 -8.08
N ILE A 65 -9.91 -12.57 -9.32
CA ILE A 65 -9.21 -11.69 -10.26
C ILE A 65 -10.20 -10.60 -10.72
N PRO A 66 -10.28 -9.45 -10.00
CA PRO A 66 -11.19 -8.38 -10.39
C PRO A 66 -10.73 -7.69 -11.67
N THR A 67 -11.68 -7.16 -12.42
CA THR A 67 -11.40 -6.29 -13.57
C THR A 67 -11.29 -4.85 -13.10
N LEU A 68 -10.23 -4.16 -13.50
CA LEU A 68 -10.02 -2.77 -13.14
C LEU A 68 -10.89 -1.82 -13.96
N PRO A 69 -11.41 -0.74 -13.34
CA PRO A 69 -11.96 0.38 -14.09
C PRO A 69 -10.91 1.02 -14.99
N VAL A 70 -11.36 1.78 -16.00
CA VAL A 70 -10.48 2.57 -16.86
C VAL A 70 -9.66 3.54 -16.00
N ASP A 71 -8.38 3.70 -16.32
CA ASP A 71 -7.41 4.56 -15.61
C ASP A 71 -6.94 4.06 -14.23
N TRP A 72 -7.37 2.88 -13.81
CA TRP A 72 -6.79 2.20 -12.65
C TRP A 72 -5.69 1.22 -13.07
N TYR A 73 -4.70 1.04 -12.22
CA TYR A 73 -3.64 0.05 -12.45
C TYR A 73 -3.30 -0.69 -11.15
N SER A 74 -2.79 -1.91 -11.28
CA SER A 74 -2.25 -2.64 -10.13
C SER A 74 -0.83 -2.14 -9.83
N ASN A 75 -0.58 -1.78 -8.57
CA ASN A 75 0.75 -1.40 -8.09
C ASN A 75 1.47 -2.54 -7.38
N ALA A 76 0.75 -3.57 -6.98
CA ALA A 76 1.31 -4.75 -6.32
C ALA A 76 0.37 -5.93 -6.43
N ALA A 77 0.93 -7.11 -6.71
CA ALA A 77 0.22 -8.39 -6.65
C ALA A 77 1.17 -9.45 -6.08
N ARG A 78 0.68 -10.32 -5.22
CA ARG A 78 1.49 -11.40 -4.64
C ARG A 78 0.63 -12.54 -4.10
N TYR A 79 1.02 -13.75 -4.42
CA TYR A 79 0.54 -14.96 -3.79
C TYR A 79 1.56 -15.46 -2.77
N ARG A 80 1.09 -15.94 -1.63
CA ARG A 80 1.90 -16.59 -0.61
C ARG A 80 1.27 -17.94 -0.29
N SER A 81 1.90 -19.01 -0.69
CA SER A 81 1.43 -20.38 -0.47
C SER A 81 1.61 -20.86 0.98
N SER A 82 2.54 -20.24 1.70
CA SER A 82 2.87 -20.62 3.09
C SER A 82 3.27 -19.38 3.85
N ALA A 83 2.31 -18.72 4.50
CA ALA A 83 2.59 -17.67 5.45
C ALA A 83 2.94 -18.26 6.85
N GLN A 84 3.63 -17.49 7.70
CA GLN A 84 3.98 -17.93 9.05
C GLN A 84 2.77 -18.31 9.92
N ASP A 85 1.59 -17.80 9.55
CA ASP A 85 0.29 -18.06 10.18
C ASP A 85 -0.44 -19.29 9.59
N GLY A 86 0.17 -19.98 8.63
CA GLY A 86 -0.35 -21.20 7.99
C GLY A 86 -1.49 -20.98 7.02
N VAL A 87 -1.84 -19.71 6.68
CA VAL A 87 -2.90 -19.37 5.74
C VAL A 87 -2.31 -18.84 4.44
N ALA A 88 -2.56 -19.56 3.34
CA ALA A 88 -2.20 -19.08 2.02
C ALA A 88 -3.04 -17.85 1.68
N ASN A 89 -2.44 -16.86 1.02
CA ASN A 89 -3.17 -15.64 0.68
C ASN A 89 -2.76 -15.02 -0.65
N TRP A 90 -3.75 -14.43 -1.30
CA TRP A 90 -3.63 -13.68 -2.54
C TRP A 90 -3.93 -12.21 -2.28
N TYR A 91 -2.99 -11.35 -2.57
CA TYR A 91 -3.09 -9.90 -2.39
C TYR A 91 -2.95 -9.18 -3.71
N VAL A 92 -3.82 -8.20 -3.96
CA VAL A 92 -3.69 -7.25 -5.06
C VAL A 92 -4.01 -5.85 -4.57
N GLY A 93 -3.14 -4.90 -4.89
CA GLY A 93 -3.34 -3.48 -4.66
C GLY A 93 -3.53 -2.72 -5.96
N PHE A 94 -4.42 -1.74 -5.95
CA PHE A 94 -4.81 -0.92 -7.10
C PHE A 94 -4.72 0.55 -6.76
N VAL A 95 -4.31 1.34 -7.74
CA VAL A 95 -4.21 2.80 -7.62
C VAL A 95 -5.03 3.45 -8.71
N GLY A 96 -5.89 4.36 -8.31
CA GLY A 96 -6.74 5.16 -9.19
C GLY A 96 -6.08 6.45 -9.65
N PRO A 97 -6.71 7.16 -10.61
CA PRO A 97 -6.14 8.34 -11.27
C PRO A 97 -5.91 9.53 -10.33
N LYS A 98 -6.60 9.60 -9.20
CA LYS A 98 -6.43 10.65 -8.17
C LYS A 98 -5.61 10.16 -6.98
N SER A 99 -4.76 9.15 -7.18
CA SER A 99 -3.98 8.49 -6.12
C SER A 99 -4.86 7.80 -5.07
N GLU A 100 -6.09 7.45 -5.42
CA GLU A 100 -6.91 6.56 -4.59
C GLU A 100 -6.25 5.19 -4.53
N PHE A 101 -6.38 4.54 -3.39
CA PHE A 101 -5.86 3.19 -3.20
C PHE A 101 -6.96 2.25 -2.75
N ILE A 102 -7.05 1.08 -3.39
CA ILE A 102 -7.88 -0.04 -2.98
C ILE A 102 -7.02 -1.29 -3.01
N ALA A 103 -7.25 -2.18 -2.06
CA ALA A 103 -6.64 -3.50 -2.08
C ALA A 103 -7.66 -4.57 -1.76
N MET A 104 -7.43 -5.75 -2.29
CA MET A 104 -8.07 -6.98 -1.84
C MET A 104 -7.03 -7.94 -1.26
N THR A 105 -7.46 -8.71 -0.27
CA THR A 105 -6.70 -9.86 0.23
C THR A 105 -7.66 -11.03 0.37
N GLN A 106 -7.44 -12.08 -0.40
CA GLN A 106 -8.15 -13.35 -0.27
C GLN A 106 -7.29 -14.29 0.57
N GLY A 107 -7.84 -14.79 1.68
CA GLY A 107 -7.25 -15.86 2.48
C GLY A 107 -7.87 -17.20 2.10
N LEU A 108 -7.04 -18.22 1.97
CA LEU A 108 -7.44 -19.57 1.58
C LEU A 108 -7.28 -20.52 2.77
N GLY A 109 -8.35 -21.20 3.17
CA GLY A 109 -8.36 -22.03 4.37
C GLY A 109 -8.13 -21.22 5.64
N VAL A 110 -8.86 -20.11 5.79
CA VAL A 110 -8.64 -19.16 6.88
C VAL A 110 -8.99 -19.74 8.25
N ASN A 111 -8.31 -19.24 9.28
CA ASN A 111 -8.62 -19.48 10.67
C ASN A 111 -8.89 -18.16 11.42
N GLN A 112 -9.51 -18.25 12.58
CA GLN A 112 -9.87 -17.07 13.37
C GLN A 112 -8.68 -16.17 13.73
N THR A 113 -7.52 -16.78 13.98
CA THR A 113 -6.31 -16.02 14.30
C THR A 113 -5.88 -15.15 13.13
N TRP A 114 -5.90 -15.71 11.91
CA TRP A 114 -5.56 -14.97 10.70
C TRP A 114 -6.56 -13.84 10.42
N ILE A 115 -7.87 -14.12 10.57
CA ILE A 115 -8.91 -13.08 10.43
C ILE A 115 -8.67 -11.93 11.42
N GLN A 116 -8.39 -12.23 12.69
CA GLN A 116 -8.12 -11.21 13.70
C GLN A 116 -6.85 -10.40 13.39
N LEU A 117 -5.80 -11.05 12.88
CA LEU A 117 -4.59 -10.35 12.43
C LEU A 117 -4.87 -9.41 11.25
N MET A 118 -5.71 -9.82 10.30
CA MET A 118 -6.13 -8.98 9.17
C MET A 118 -6.94 -7.76 9.63
N LEU A 119 -7.84 -7.96 10.59
CA LEU A 119 -8.69 -6.89 11.15
C LEU A 119 -7.90 -5.89 12.01
N GLU A 120 -6.73 -6.28 12.53
CA GLU A 120 -5.92 -5.45 13.44
C GLU A 120 -6.74 -5.00 14.67
N SER A 121 -6.96 -3.69 14.83
CA SER A 121 -7.75 -3.12 15.92
C SER A 121 -9.15 -2.65 15.47
N SER A 122 -9.58 -3.00 14.26
CA SER A 122 -10.88 -2.58 13.73
C SER A 122 -12.02 -3.34 14.38
N LYS A 123 -13.18 -2.69 14.48
CA LYS A 123 -14.41 -3.26 15.06
C LYS A 123 -15.51 -3.36 14.01
N PRO A 124 -16.40 -4.35 14.11
CA PRO A 124 -17.56 -4.42 13.25
C PRO A 124 -18.50 -3.22 13.53
N THR A 125 -18.89 -2.51 12.47
CA THR A 125 -19.77 -1.34 12.53
C THR A 125 -21.05 -1.52 11.75
N GLY A 126 -21.12 -2.53 10.87
CA GLY A 126 -22.32 -2.80 10.09
C GLY A 126 -22.16 -3.98 9.15
N GLU A 127 -23.19 -4.16 8.34
CA GLU A 127 -23.24 -5.16 7.28
C GLU A 127 -23.90 -4.55 6.04
N ILE A 128 -23.49 -5.01 4.86
CA ILE A 128 -24.10 -4.65 3.58
C ILE A 128 -24.30 -5.91 2.75
N SER A 129 -25.44 -6.01 2.07
CA SER A 129 -25.71 -7.10 1.13
C SER A 129 -25.30 -6.66 -0.28
N ILE A 130 -24.38 -7.41 -0.89
CA ILE A 130 -23.92 -7.18 -2.27
C ILE A 130 -24.03 -8.51 -3.03
N SER A 131 -24.81 -8.53 -4.12
CA SER A 131 -25.07 -9.75 -4.92
C SER A 131 -25.47 -10.94 -4.04
N GLY A 132 -26.43 -10.77 -3.12
CA GLY A 132 -26.88 -11.84 -2.25
C GLY A 132 -25.91 -12.30 -1.16
N GLN A 133 -24.68 -11.79 -1.14
CA GLN A 133 -23.68 -12.07 -0.12
C GLN A 133 -23.67 -10.99 0.96
N THR A 134 -23.52 -11.38 2.23
CA THR A 134 -23.46 -10.44 3.35
C THR A 134 -22.02 -10.09 3.68
N TRP A 135 -21.63 -8.85 3.42
CA TRP A 135 -20.33 -8.30 3.74
C TRP A 135 -20.40 -7.62 5.11
N LYS A 136 -19.48 -7.97 6.00
CA LYS A 136 -19.31 -7.29 7.29
C LYS A 136 -18.42 -6.06 7.10
N ILE A 137 -18.83 -4.94 7.69
CA ILE A 137 -18.06 -3.69 7.66
C ILE A 137 -17.29 -3.58 8.97
N TYR A 138 -16.01 -3.26 8.85
CA TYR A 138 -15.12 -3.03 9.98
C TYR A 138 -14.47 -1.65 9.85
N GLU A 139 -14.42 -0.92 10.94
CA GLU A 139 -13.78 0.39 10.99
C GLU A 139 -12.75 0.46 12.10
N SER A 140 -11.67 1.22 11.85
CA SER A 140 -10.62 1.44 12.84
C SER A 140 -11.19 2.16 14.07
N VAL A 141 -10.81 1.71 15.25
CA VAL A 141 -11.17 2.36 16.52
C VAL A 141 -10.50 3.73 16.68
N ARG A 142 -9.39 3.93 15.95
CA ARG A 142 -8.62 5.17 15.98
C ARG A 142 -8.90 5.99 14.73
N GLU A 143 -9.29 7.22 14.92
CA GLU A 143 -9.31 8.20 13.84
C GLU A 143 -7.85 8.49 13.41
N ASN A 144 -7.52 8.17 12.16
CA ASN A 144 -6.21 8.43 11.59
C ASN A 144 -6.27 9.66 10.68
N ASN A 145 -5.29 10.54 10.82
CA ASN A 145 -5.12 11.69 9.93
C ASN A 145 -3.66 11.78 9.46
N PRO A 146 -3.35 11.50 8.18
CA PRO A 146 -4.29 11.08 7.12
C PRO A 146 -4.86 9.67 7.34
N PRO A 147 -6.00 9.35 6.70
CA PRO A 147 -6.61 8.02 6.76
C PRO A 147 -5.65 6.92 6.29
N LYS A 148 -5.72 5.76 6.94
CA LYS A 148 -4.96 4.58 6.57
C LYS A 148 -5.82 3.62 5.74
N SER A 149 -5.17 2.80 4.94
CA SER A 149 -5.88 1.88 4.03
C SER A 149 -6.80 0.89 4.72
N LYS A 150 -6.57 0.55 5.99
CA LYS A 150 -7.40 -0.38 6.77
C LYS A 150 -8.32 0.31 7.78
N ASP A 151 -8.53 1.62 7.66
CA ASP A 151 -9.48 2.32 8.53
C ASP A 151 -10.93 1.95 8.22
N TYR A 152 -11.21 1.52 6.99
CA TYR A 152 -12.47 0.96 6.55
C TYR A 152 -12.21 -0.33 5.77
N MET A 153 -12.88 -1.41 6.14
CA MET A 153 -12.75 -2.71 5.50
C MET A 153 -14.11 -3.37 5.32
N MET A 154 -14.29 -4.03 4.19
CA MET A 154 -15.40 -4.92 3.89
C MET A 154 -14.89 -6.35 3.86
N VAL A 155 -15.52 -7.25 4.57
CA VAL A 155 -15.09 -8.65 4.74
C VAL A 155 -16.22 -9.59 4.40
N LEU A 156 -15.94 -10.53 3.50
CA LEU A 156 -16.82 -11.65 3.17
C LEU A 156 -16.11 -12.95 3.51
N GLU A 157 -16.72 -13.75 4.37
CA GLU A 157 -16.34 -15.14 4.63
C GLU A 157 -17.19 -16.08 3.77
N TYR A 158 -16.57 -17.00 3.04
CA TYR A 158 -17.28 -17.94 2.16
C TYR A 158 -16.56 -19.30 2.14
N GLY A 159 -17.29 -20.36 2.36
CA GLY A 159 -16.70 -21.68 2.56
C GLY A 159 -15.65 -21.66 3.67
N ASN A 160 -14.43 -22.08 3.36
CA ASN A 160 -13.28 -22.01 4.25
C ASN A 160 -12.38 -20.78 3.98
N ASN A 161 -12.83 -19.86 3.14
CA ASN A 161 -12.05 -18.74 2.66
C ASN A 161 -12.63 -17.41 3.16
N ALA A 162 -11.84 -16.35 3.06
CA ALA A 162 -12.32 -15.00 3.32
C ALA A 162 -11.69 -14.00 2.34
N VAL A 163 -12.43 -12.97 1.98
CA VAL A 163 -11.90 -11.85 1.20
C VAL A 163 -12.11 -10.54 1.94
N PHE A 164 -11.06 -9.74 1.97
CA PHE A 164 -11.00 -8.41 2.55
C PHE A 164 -10.86 -7.40 1.42
N VAL A 165 -11.70 -6.38 1.41
CA VAL A 165 -11.62 -5.21 0.53
C VAL A 165 -11.42 -3.99 1.40
N TYR A 166 -10.37 -3.21 1.15
CA TYR A 166 -10.02 -2.05 1.96
C TYR A 166 -9.23 -1.02 1.16
N GLY A 167 -9.20 0.21 1.64
CA GLY A 167 -8.48 1.28 0.95
C GLY A 167 -8.81 2.66 1.46
N VAL A 168 -8.28 3.68 0.76
CA VAL A 168 -8.57 5.11 0.99
C VAL A 168 -9.36 5.72 -0.15
N ALA A 169 -9.93 4.91 -1.03
CA ALA A 169 -10.85 5.35 -2.07
C ALA A 169 -12.26 5.58 -1.49
N SER A 170 -13.18 6.02 -2.34
CA SER A 170 -14.59 6.18 -1.95
C SER A 170 -15.22 4.83 -1.59
N THR A 171 -16.20 4.84 -0.69
CA THR A 171 -16.98 3.65 -0.33
C THR A 171 -17.61 3.00 -1.57
N ALA A 172 -18.11 3.79 -2.51
CA ALA A 172 -18.66 3.29 -3.77
C ALA A 172 -17.63 2.48 -4.58
N ALA A 173 -16.37 2.92 -4.64
CA ALA A 173 -15.32 2.19 -5.35
C ALA A 173 -14.94 0.88 -4.64
N LEU A 174 -15.02 0.83 -3.31
CA LEU A 174 -14.85 -0.41 -2.54
C LEU A 174 -16.02 -1.37 -2.77
N GLU A 175 -17.25 -0.86 -2.80
CA GLU A 175 -18.47 -1.64 -3.09
C GLU A 175 -18.46 -2.20 -4.51
N ASP A 176 -17.99 -1.43 -5.52
CA ASP A 176 -17.84 -1.90 -6.89
C ASP A 176 -16.85 -3.05 -6.99
N LEU A 177 -15.73 -2.97 -6.27
CA LEU A 177 -14.78 -4.08 -6.19
C LEU A 177 -15.41 -5.29 -5.49
N ALA A 178 -16.09 -5.08 -4.35
CA ALA A 178 -16.76 -6.14 -3.62
C ALA A 178 -17.83 -6.84 -4.46
N LEU A 179 -18.58 -6.10 -5.29
CA LEU A 179 -19.56 -6.66 -6.22
C LEU A 179 -18.91 -7.60 -7.23
N GLN A 180 -17.81 -7.20 -7.85
CA GLN A 180 -17.09 -8.05 -8.79
C GLN A 180 -16.59 -9.35 -8.15
N LEU A 181 -16.10 -9.26 -6.90
CA LEU A 181 -15.62 -10.41 -6.15
C LEU A 181 -16.78 -11.34 -5.75
N ALA A 182 -17.92 -10.77 -5.30
CA ALA A 182 -19.11 -11.54 -4.97
C ALA A 182 -19.62 -12.35 -6.16
N LEU A 183 -19.70 -11.74 -7.36
CA LEU A 183 -20.11 -12.44 -8.59
C LEU A 183 -19.15 -13.57 -8.99
N GLN A 184 -17.85 -13.42 -8.75
CA GLN A 184 -16.88 -14.48 -8.99
C GLN A 184 -17.00 -15.63 -7.99
N ILE A 185 -17.39 -15.34 -6.74
CA ILE A 185 -17.62 -16.34 -5.69
C ILE A 185 -18.91 -17.12 -5.97
N GLU A 186 -19.98 -16.47 -6.41
CA GLU A 186 -21.24 -17.14 -6.78
C GLU A 186 -21.08 -18.12 -7.97
N GLY A 187 -20.16 -17.82 -8.86
CA GLY A 187 -19.86 -18.67 -10.04
C GLY A 187 -18.88 -19.83 -9.77
N GLN A 188 -18.53 -20.08 -8.49
CA GLN A 188 -17.70 -21.20 -8.07
C GLN A 188 -18.56 -22.37 -7.61
#